data_9daa6ddf0e9bc7d3b9d26d52c520156c
#
_entry.id   9daa6ddf0e9bc7d3b9d26d52c520156c
#
_cell.length_a   1.000
_cell.length_b   1.000
_cell.length_c   1.000
_cell.angle_alpha   90.00
_cell.angle_beta   90.00
_cell.angle_gamma   90.00
#
_symmetry.space_group_name_H-M   'P 1'
#
loop_
_entity.id
_entity.type
_entity.pdbx_description
1 polymer ?
#
loop_
_entity_poly.entity_id
_entity_poly.type
_entity_poly.pdbx_seq_one_letter_code
_entity_poly.pdbx_strand_id
1 'polypeptide(L)'
;MAEELTERAQETVRRGQTRQAQVRSEGWFKDKVKEITAKGKEIGKGAVGSVRRQFSRTNPSQFYKEAENKISVGGIRPGSLFAYWYDPKWAKKLPYYDEFPMIMMIEKAKGGFFGLNFHYLPPMLRARLLDRVKAAGISWDGIKKIDVVKPAIKRYLSGHVGGRVVVIPEDEEELSIFLPLERFKKASTASVWADSKSKMR
;
A
#
# COMPACT_ATOMS: atom_id res chain seq x y z
N MET A 1 10.77 18.79 -38.65
CA MET A 1 12.04 19.06 -37.93
C MET A 1 11.81 19.70 -36.56
N ALA A 2 11.07 20.83 -36.43
CA ALA A 2 10.84 21.48 -35.12
C ALA A 2 9.95 20.65 -34.19
N GLU A 3 8.88 20.02 -34.69
CA GLU A 3 8.00 19.12 -33.90
C GLU A 3 8.73 17.86 -33.40
N GLU A 4 9.56 17.27 -34.24
CA GLU A 4 10.33 16.07 -33.91
C GLU A 4 11.38 16.31 -32.82
N LEU A 5 11.97 17.53 -32.80
CA LEU A 5 12.87 17.96 -31.72
C LEU A 5 12.12 18.18 -30.41
N THR A 6 10.87 18.66 -30.47
CA THR A 6 10.03 18.89 -29.30
C THR A 6 9.57 17.55 -28.67
N GLU A 7 9.17 16.55 -29.47
CA GLU A 7 8.82 15.21 -28.98
C GLU A 7 10.02 14.50 -28.36
N ARG A 8 11.20 14.54 -28.98
CA ARG A 8 12.42 13.96 -28.40
C ARG A 8 12.83 14.61 -27.09
N ALA A 9 12.68 15.93 -26.98
CA ALA A 9 12.95 16.66 -25.74
C ALA A 9 11.96 16.26 -24.63
N GLN A 10 10.67 16.15 -24.95
CA GLN A 10 9.64 15.69 -24.00
C GLN A 10 9.86 14.25 -23.55
N GLU A 11 10.24 13.36 -24.47
CA GLU A 11 10.55 11.97 -24.14
C GLU A 11 11.80 11.83 -23.26
N THR A 12 12.82 12.65 -23.49
CA THR A 12 14.04 12.70 -22.68
C THR A 12 13.75 13.18 -21.26
N VAL A 13 12.93 14.23 -21.11
CA VAL A 13 12.47 14.74 -19.81
C VAL A 13 11.64 13.69 -19.08
N ARG A 14 10.73 13.01 -19.78
CA ARG A 14 9.90 11.93 -19.22
C ARG A 14 10.73 10.72 -18.76
N ARG A 15 11.74 10.31 -19.54
CA ARG A 15 12.69 9.27 -19.17
C ARG A 15 13.56 9.68 -17.98
N GLY A 16 14.00 10.93 -17.93
CA GLY A 16 14.74 11.50 -16.79
C GLY A 16 13.93 11.52 -15.50
N GLN A 17 12.66 11.95 -15.57
CA GLN A 17 11.76 11.95 -14.43
C GLN A 17 11.44 10.53 -13.94
N THR A 18 11.26 9.55 -14.84
CA THR A 18 11.03 8.15 -14.48
C THR A 18 12.27 7.54 -13.82
N ARG A 19 13.47 7.86 -14.31
CA ARG A 19 14.74 7.40 -13.75
C ARG A 19 15.05 8.05 -12.40
N GLN A 20 14.76 9.34 -12.24
CA GLN A 20 14.88 10.04 -10.95
C GLN A 20 13.89 9.52 -9.91
N ALA A 21 12.65 9.22 -10.29
CA ALA A 21 11.67 8.60 -9.40
C ALA A 21 12.10 7.20 -8.97
N GLN A 22 12.68 6.41 -9.89
CA GLN A 22 13.18 5.07 -9.60
C GLN A 22 14.42 5.09 -8.69
N VAL A 23 15.33 6.02 -8.91
CA VAL A 23 16.53 6.22 -8.05
C VAL A 23 16.12 6.79 -6.68
N ARG A 24 15.12 7.67 -6.62
CA ARG A 24 14.55 8.15 -5.36
C ARG A 24 13.90 7.02 -4.55
N SER A 25 13.13 6.14 -5.17
CA SER A 25 12.46 5.05 -4.45
C SER A 25 13.45 4.02 -3.87
N GLU A 26 14.52 3.67 -4.59
CA GLU A 26 15.56 2.75 -4.10
C GLU A 26 16.47 3.40 -3.05
N GLY A 27 16.89 4.64 -3.26
CA GLY A 27 17.69 5.42 -2.32
C GLY A 27 16.91 5.69 -1.03
N TRP A 28 15.71 6.18 -1.18
CA TRP A 28 14.80 6.46 -0.07
C TRP A 28 14.52 5.20 0.78
N PHE A 29 14.24 4.06 0.14
CA PHE A 29 14.04 2.80 0.88
C PHE A 29 15.27 2.39 1.68
N LYS A 30 16.46 2.44 1.07
CA LYS A 30 17.72 2.14 1.77
C LYS A 30 17.97 3.09 2.94
N ASP A 31 17.65 4.36 2.76
CA ASP A 31 17.85 5.38 3.80
C ASP A 31 16.80 5.25 4.90
N LYS A 32 15.54 4.94 4.57
CA LYS A 32 14.50 4.63 5.56
C LYS A 32 14.80 3.35 6.34
N VAL A 33 15.27 2.29 5.69
CA VAL A 33 15.70 1.07 6.39
C VAL A 33 16.87 1.36 7.31
N LYS A 34 17.84 2.20 6.89
CA LYS A 34 18.98 2.63 7.76
C LYS A 34 18.48 3.48 8.92
N GLU A 35 17.63 4.47 8.67
CA GLU A 35 17.03 5.34 9.67
C GLU A 35 16.26 4.52 10.72
N ILE A 36 15.43 3.59 10.27
CA ILE A 36 14.66 2.69 11.11
C ILE A 36 15.57 1.78 11.92
N THR A 37 16.63 1.24 11.32
CA THR A 37 17.61 0.38 12.00
C THR A 37 18.45 1.19 13.01
N ALA A 38 18.84 2.42 12.67
CA ALA A 38 19.56 3.32 13.56
C ALA A 38 18.69 3.75 14.76
N LYS A 39 17.44 4.19 14.50
CA LYS A 39 16.45 4.51 15.55
C LYS A 39 16.11 3.30 16.40
N GLY A 40 16.05 2.10 15.84
CA GLY A 40 15.88 0.84 16.57
C GLY A 40 17.01 0.56 17.55
N LYS A 41 18.24 0.95 17.24
CA LYS A 41 19.39 0.84 18.14
C LYS A 41 19.44 1.95 19.22
N GLU A 42 18.98 3.16 18.90
CA GLU A 42 18.90 4.28 19.86
C GLU A 42 17.72 4.13 20.83
N ILE A 43 16.61 3.56 20.40
CA ILE A 43 15.39 3.32 21.21
C ILE A 43 15.67 2.35 22.38
N GLY A 44 16.73 1.54 22.31
CA GLY A 44 17.22 0.76 23.46
C GLY A 44 17.62 1.62 24.68
N LYS A 45 17.69 2.96 24.55
CA LYS A 45 18.13 3.91 25.58
C LYS A 45 17.09 4.95 26.03
N GLY A 46 15.79 4.71 25.84
CA GLY A 46 14.80 5.47 26.62
C GLY A 46 13.84 6.40 25.89
N ALA A 47 13.85 6.53 24.58
CA ALA A 47 12.82 7.30 23.85
C ALA A 47 11.79 6.37 23.21
N VAL A 48 10.64 6.20 23.87
CA VAL A 48 9.52 5.40 23.40
C VAL A 48 8.75 6.20 22.35
N GLY A 49 9.23 6.20 21.12
CA GLY A 49 8.52 6.82 20.01
C GLY A 49 7.62 5.84 19.25
N SER A 50 6.82 6.39 18.35
CA SER A 50 5.93 5.68 17.42
C SER A 50 6.62 4.52 16.68
N VAL A 51 7.90 4.66 16.35
CA VAL A 51 8.70 3.69 15.60
C VAL A 51 8.83 2.35 16.31
N ARG A 52 9.12 2.30 17.63
CA ARG A 52 9.19 1.04 18.40
C ARG A 52 7.82 0.36 18.43
N ARG A 53 6.75 1.13 18.59
CA ARG A 53 5.37 0.62 18.51
C ARG A 53 5.06 0.06 17.13
N GLN A 54 5.54 0.67 16.06
CA GLN A 54 5.34 0.19 14.69
C GLN A 54 6.10 -1.11 14.40
N PHE A 55 7.34 -1.27 14.91
CA PHE A 55 8.11 -2.51 14.74
C PHE A 55 7.64 -3.67 15.63
N SER A 56 7.12 -3.39 16.81
CA SER A 56 6.45 -4.42 17.62
C SER A 56 5.10 -4.84 17.03
N ARG A 57 4.52 -4.05 16.13
CA ARG A 57 3.25 -4.31 15.43
C ARG A 57 3.39 -5.25 14.23
N THR A 58 4.20 -6.28 14.31
CA THR A 58 4.31 -7.32 13.25
C THR A 58 3.11 -8.25 13.19
N ASN A 59 2.23 -8.19 14.19
CA ASN A 59 1.02 -9.00 14.29
C ASN A 59 -0.23 -8.13 14.02
N PRO A 60 -1.09 -8.47 13.03
CA PRO A 60 -2.30 -7.72 12.74
C PRO A 60 -3.24 -7.53 13.93
N SER A 61 -3.37 -8.54 14.80
CA SER A 61 -4.23 -8.44 15.98
C SER A 61 -3.73 -7.41 16.97
N GLN A 62 -2.42 -7.35 17.20
CA GLN A 62 -1.80 -6.33 18.04
C GLN A 62 -1.88 -4.95 17.40
N PHE A 63 -1.53 -4.83 16.11
CA PHE A 63 -1.69 -3.60 15.35
C PHE A 63 -3.12 -3.05 15.46
N TYR A 64 -4.11 -3.91 15.20
CA TYR A 64 -5.53 -3.53 15.28
C TYR A 64 -5.94 -3.15 16.71
N LYS A 65 -5.50 -3.88 17.72
CA LYS A 65 -5.84 -3.62 19.13
C LYS A 65 -5.31 -2.26 19.60
N GLU A 66 -4.06 -1.95 19.28
CA GLU A 66 -3.35 -0.75 19.75
C GLU A 66 -3.69 0.52 18.95
N ALA A 67 -4.28 0.38 17.77
CA ALA A 67 -4.65 1.53 16.96
C ALA A 67 -5.74 2.37 17.64
N GLU A 68 -5.53 3.66 17.71
CA GLU A 68 -6.48 4.64 18.28
C GLU A 68 -7.44 5.19 17.21
N ASN A 69 -6.97 5.30 15.96
CA ASN A 69 -7.71 5.89 14.82
C ASN A 69 -8.66 4.89 14.17
N LYS A 70 -9.65 4.40 14.89
CA LYS A 70 -10.65 3.46 14.37
C LYS A 70 -11.97 4.17 14.05
N ILE A 71 -12.41 4.02 12.80
CA ILE A 71 -13.68 4.57 12.33
C ILE A 71 -14.60 3.49 11.77
N SER A 72 -15.86 3.80 11.52
CA SER A 72 -16.75 2.92 10.77
C SER A 72 -16.36 2.87 9.31
N VAL A 73 -16.63 1.73 8.63
CA VAL A 73 -16.33 1.56 7.20
C VAL A 73 -16.99 2.62 6.31
N GLY A 74 -18.16 3.14 6.71
CA GLY A 74 -18.87 4.21 5.99
C GLY A 74 -18.16 5.57 6.02
N GLY A 75 -17.30 5.81 7.02
CA GLY A 75 -16.54 7.06 7.20
C GLY A 75 -15.26 7.15 6.35
N ILE A 76 -14.86 6.07 5.67
CA ILE A 76 -13.65 6.08 4.84
C ILE A 76 -13.85 6.98 3.62
N ARG A 77 -12.79 7.67 3.23
CA ARG A 77 -12.75 8.56 2.06
C ARG A 77 -11.76 8.07 1.01
N PRO A 78 -11.98 8.38 -0.29
CA PRO A 78 -10.98 8.15 -1.32
C PRO A 78 -9.64 8.80 -0.95
N GLY A 79 -8.54 8.10 -1.22
CA GLY A 79 -7.19 8.52 -0.87
C GLY A 79 -6.73 8.15 0.54
N SER A 80 -7.64 7.76 1.45
CA SER A 80 -7.23 7.30 2.78
C SER A 80 -6.62 5.91 2.73
N LEU A 81 -5.50 5.72 3.43
CA LEU A 81 -4.91 4.41 3.70
C LEU A 81 -5.49 3.85 5.01
N PHE A 82 -5.91 2.59 5.00
CA PHE A 82 -6.50 1.94 6.16
C PHE A 82 -6.32 0.43 6.14
N ALA A 83 -6.42 -0.20 7.33
CA ALA A 83 -6.34 -1.64 7.51
C ALA A 83 -7.53 -2.15 8.34
N TYR A 84 -7.94 -3.39 8.09
CA TYR A 84 -9.10 -3.99 8.75
C TYR A 84 -9.13 -5.50 8.60
N TRP A 85 -9.93 -6.18 9.43
CA TRP A 85 -10.24 -7.60 9.24
C TRP A 85 -11.29 -7.76 8.15
N TYR A 86 -11.06 -8.73 7.25
CA TYR A 86 -11.93 -8.99 6.11
C TYR A 86 -12.21 -10.47 5.91
N ASP A 87 -13.49 -10.83 5.88
CA ASP A 87 -13.95 -12.17 5.52
C ASP A 87 -14.74 -12.10 4.20
N PRO A 88 -14.13 -12.44 3.05
CA PRO A 88 -14.77 -12.27 1.77
C PRO A 88 -15.95 -13.24 1.57
N LYS A 89 -17.09 -12.73 1.03
CA LYS A 89 -18.29 -13.50 0.73
C LYS A 89 -18.02 -14.82 -0.01
N TRP A 90 -17.01 -14.82 -0.88
CA TRP A 90 -16.66 -15.95 -1.73
C TRP A 90 -15.34 -16.60 -1.33
N ALA A 91 -14.99 -16.59 -0.04
CA ALA A 91 -13.74 -17.14 0.48
C ALA A 91 -13.43 -18.55 -0.06
N LYS A 92 -14.45 -19.43 -0.14
CA LYS A 92 -14.28 -20.81 -0.65
C LYS A 92 -13.89 -20.89 -2.13
N LYS A 93 -14.35 -19.92 -2.95
CA LYS A 93 -14.12 -19.88 -4.42
C LYS A 93 -12.88 -19.10 -4.82
N LEU A 94 -12.40 -18.20 -3.96
CA LEU A 94 -11.20 -17.42 -4.25
C LEU A 94 -9.94 -18.29 -4.20
N PRO A 95 -9.00 -18.15 -5.14
CA PRO A 95 -7.73 -18.88 -5.11
C PRO A 95 -6.92 -18.51 -3.84
N TYR A 96 -6.96 -17.25 -3.45
CA TYR A 96 -6.41 -16.71 -2.20
C TYR A 96 -7.04 -15.35 -1.90
N TYR A 97 -6.92 -14.89 -0.67
CA TYR A 97 -7.35 -13.56 -0.22
C TYR A 97 -6.57 -13.12 1.01
N ASP A 98 -6.55 -11.82 1.27
CA ASP A 98 -5.92 -11.24 2.44
C ASP A 98 -6.97 -11.00 3.54
N GLU A 99 -6.78 -11.62 4.71
CA GLU A 99 -7.68 -11.46 5.87
C GLU A 99 -7.49 -10.12 6.59
N PHE A 100 -6.33 -9.51 6.44
CA PHE A 100 -6.03 -8.23 7.06
C PHE A 100 -5.47 -7.25 6.03
N PRO A 101 -6.27 -6.84 5.03
CA PRO A 101 -5.81 -5.99 3.96
C PRO A 101 -5.44 -4.59 4.44
N MET A 102 -4.36 -4.05 3.86
CA MET A 102 -3.98 -2.64 3.95
C MET A 102 -4.24 -1.98 2.60
N ILE A 103 -5.21 -1.10 2.54
CA ILE A 103 -5.68 -0.54 1.29
C ILE A 103 -5.81 0.97 1.31
N MET A 104 -5.55 1.56 0.14
CA MET A 104 -5.93 2.93 -0.15
C MET A 104 -7.21 2.92 -0.99
N MET A 105 -8.26 3.57 -0.50
CA MET A 105 -9.56 3.60 -1.18
C MET A 105 -9.48 4.41 -2.46
N ILE A 106 -10.02 3.85 -3.56
CA ILE A 106 -10.17 4.55 -4.83
C ILE A 106 -11.52 5.26 -4.87
N GLU A 107 -12.60 4.49 -4.72
CA GLU A 107 -13.97 5.01 -4.77
C GLU A 107 -14.95 4.12 -4.01
N LYS A 108 -16.10 4.69 -3.64
CA LYS A 108 -17.24 3.95 -3.10
C LYS A 108 -17.99 3.26 -4.24
N ALA A 109 -18.50 2.06 -3.97
CA ALA A 109 -19.31 1.27 -4.90
C ALA A 109 -20.54 0.73 -4.18
N LYS A 110 -21.56 0.28 -4.94
CA LYS A 110 -22.77 -0.31 -4.36
C LYS A 110 -22.42 -1.51 -3.46
N GLY A 111 -22.72 -1.38 -2.17
CA GLY A 111 -22.44 -2.38 -1.14
C GLY A 111 -20.98 -2.54 -0.71
N GLY A 112 -20.10 -1.58 -1.11
CA GLY A 112 -18.69 -1.65 -0.76
C GLY A 112 -17.85 -0.55 -1.39
N PHE A 113 -16.62 -0.87 -1.78
CA PHE A 113 -15.66 0.07 -2.34
C PHE A 113 -14.58 -0.65 -3.17
N PHE A 114 -13.90 0.10 -4.02
CA PHE A 114 -12.67 -0.30 -4.67
C PHE A 114 -11.47 0.28 -3.96
N GLY A 115 -10.40 -0.49 -3.85
CA GLY A 115 -9.16 -0.05 -3.21
C GLY A 115 -7.92 -0.74 -3.77
N LEU A 116 -6.77 -0.13 -3.50
CA LEU A 116 -5.44 -0.63 -3.81
C LEU A 116 -4.93 -1.39 -2.58
N ASN A 117 -4.89 -2.72 -2.63
CA ASN A 117 -4.31 -3.51 -1.55
C ASN A 117 -2.79 -3.64 -1.74
N PHE A 118 -2.04 -2.96 -0.88
CA PHE A 118 -0.59 -2.93 -0.92
C PHE A 118 0.04 -4.29 -0.62
N HIS A 119 -0.62 -5.16 0.15
CA HIS A 119 -0.10 -6.47 0.51
C HIS A 119 0.08 -7.41 -0.69
N TYR A 120 -0.67 -7.19 -1.79
CA TYR A 120 -0.48 -7.97 -3.03
C TYR A 120 0.84 -7.66 -3.74
N LEU A 121 1.57 -6.66 -3.29
CA LEU A 121 2.85 -6.24 -3.86
C LEU A 121 4.01 -6.51 -2.91
N PRO A 122 5.19 -6.89 -3.42
CA PRO A 122 6.42 -6.86 -2.65
C PRO A 122 6.72 -5.46 -2.11
N PRO A 123 7.42 -5.32 -0.97
CA PRO A 123 7.64 -4.02 -0.31
C PRO A 123 8.12 -2.89 -1.22
N MET A 124 9.09 -3.15 -2.10
CA MET A 124 9.61 -2.15 -3.05
C MET A 124 8.55 -1.65 -4.04
N LEU A 125 7.65 -2.54 -4.48
CA LEU A 125 6.57 -2.15 -5.37
C LEU A 125 5.44 -1.43 -4.63
N ARG A 126 5.28 -1.65 -3.32
CA ARG A 126 4.35 -0.88 -2.47
C ARG A 126 4.77 0.59 -2.42
N ALA A 127 6.06 0.86 -2.14
CA ALA A 127 6.59 2.22 -2.15
C ALA A 127 6.38 2.90 -3.51
N ARG A 128 6.75 2.20 -4.60
CA ARG A 128 6.55 2.72 -5.96
C ARG A 128 5.07 3.02 -6.27
N LEU A 129 4.16 2.18 -5.81
CA LEU A 129 2.73 2.41 -5.98
C LEU A 129 2.28 3.64 -5.20
N LEU A 130 2.67 3.75 -3.92
CA LEU A 130 2.31 4.89 -3.07
C LEU A 130 2.80 6.21 -3.65
N ASP A 131 4.07 6.29 -4.07
CA ASP A 131 4.64 7.48 -4.69
C ASP A 131 3.86 7.91 -5.94
N ARG A 132 3.53 6.95 -6.80
CA ARG A 132 2.79 7.24 -8.04
C ARG A 132 1.36 7.66 -7.78
N VAL A 133 0.68 7.04 -6.82
CA VAL A 133 -0.68 7.43 -6.45
C VAL A 133 -0.70 8.81 -5.81
N LYS A 134 0.26 9.14 -4.95
CA LYS A 134 0.38 10.49 -4.37
C LYS A 134 0.66 11.54 -5.45
N ALA A 135 1.50 11.23 -6.45
CA ALA A 135 1.82 12.14 -7.53
C ALA A 135 0.68 12.33 -8.55
N ALA A 136 -0.07 11.27 -8.87
CA ALA A 136 -1.13 11.28 -9.88
C ALA A 136 -2.51 11.63 -9.33
N GLY A 137 -2.67 11.64 -8.00
CA GLY A 137 -3.96 11.67 -7.34
C GLY A 137 -4.73 10.34 -7.42
N ILE A 138 -5.69 10.15 -6.51
CA ILE A 138 -6.49 8.93 -6.43
C ILE A 138 -7.73 9.05 -7.34
N SER A 139 -7.55 8.76 -8.61
CA SER A 139 -8.62 8.69 -9.60
C SER A 139 -8.41 7.48 -10.52
N TRP A 140 -9.50 6.96 -11.12
CA TRP A 140 -9.39 5.85 -12.06
C TRP A 140 -8.48 6.15 -13.24
N ASP A 141 -8.52 7.36 -13.77
CA ASP A 141 -7.71 7.76 -14.93
C ASP A 141 -6.22 7.87 -14.58
N GLY A 142 -5.89 8.32 -13.37
CA GLY A 142 -4.53 8.32 -12.85
C GLY A 142 -4.02 6.90 -12.57
N ILE A 143 -4.84 6.10 -11.89
CA ILE A 143 -4.50 4.75 -11.44
C ILE A 143 -4.27 3.80 -12.62
N LYS A 144 -5.12 3.83 -13.66
CA LYS A 144 -4.98 2.97 -14.86
C LYS A 144 -3.64 3.15 -15.58
N LYS A 145 -2.98 4.30 -15.42
CA LYS A 145 -1.67 4.60 -16.03
C LYS A 145 -0.49 4.02 -15.24
N ILE A 146 -0.75 3.46 -14.05
CA ILE A 146 0.30 2.91 -13.19
C ILE A 146 0.48 1.42 -13.51
N ASP A 147 1.65 1.05 -14.02
CA ASP A 147 1.99 -0.31 -14.47
C ASP A 147 1.87 -1.40 -13.37
N VAL A 148 2.18 -1.06 -12.13
CA VAL A 148 2.17 -2.00 -11.01
C VAL A 148 0.80 -2.15 -10.32
N VAL A 149 -0.23 -1.44 -10.79
CA VAL A 149 -1.49 -1.32 -10.05
C VAL A 149 -2.44 -2.51 -10.22
N LYS A 150 -2.42 -3.17 -11.38
CA LYS A 150 -3.41 -4.22 -11.73
C LYS A 150 -3.61 -5.28 -10.63
N PRO A 151 -2.56 -5.92 -10.08
CA PRO A 151 -2.75 -6.93 -9.05
C PRO A 151 -3.23 -6.36 -7.72
N ALA A 152 -3.02 -5.07 -7.45
CA ALA A 152 -3.41 -4.41 -6.21
C ALA A 152 -4.88 -3.96 -6.20
N ILE A 153 -5.51 -3.73 -7.35
CA ILE A 153 -6.91 -3.31 -7.42
C ILE A 153 -7.82 -4.44 -6.94
N LYS A 154 -8.61 -4.17 -5.90
CA LYS A 154 -9.57 -5.12 -5.33
C LYS A 154 -10.90 -4.42 -5.04
N ARG A 155 -11.99 -5.21 -5.13
CA ARG A 155 -13.30 -4.80 -4.65
C ARG A 155 -13.59 -5.45 -3.31
N TYR A 156 -14.05 -4.65 -2.37
CA TYR A 156 -14.41 -5.06 -1.02
C TYR A 156 -15.89 -4.81 -0.75
N LEU A 157 -16.54 -5.71 -0.02
CA LEU A 157 -17.92 -5.57 0.42
C LEU A 157 -17.94 -5.05 1.84
N SER A 158 -18.63 -3.94 2.11
CA SER A 158 -18.68 -3.32 3.43
C SER A 158 -19.26 -4.24 4.51
N GLY A 159 -20.24 -5.07 4.17
CA GLY A 159 -20.82 -6.05 5.10
C GLY A 159 -19.90 -7.22 5.47
N HIS A 160 -18.72 -7.32 4.87
CA HIS A 160 -17.70 -8.33 5.14
C HIS A 160 -16.45 -7.75 5.83
N VAL A 161 -16.50 -6.47 6.20
CA VAL A 161 -15.49 -5.81 7.03
C VAL A 161 -15.75 -6.16 8.49
N GLY A 162 -14.77 -6.76 9.14
CA GLY A 162 -14.86 -7.18 10.54
C GLY A 162 -14.64 -5.99 11.50
N GLY A 163 -15.74 -5.36 11.93
CA GLY A 163 -15.68 -4.28 12.91
C GLY A 163 -15.33 -2.91 12.32
N ARG A 164 -14.48 -2.17 13.06
CA ARG A 164 -14.02 -0.83 12.65
C ARG A 164 -12.76 -0.95 11.81
N VAL A 165 -12.49 0.06 11.01
CA VAL A 165 -11.26 0.17 10.22
C VAL A 165 -10.25 1.06 10.93
N VAL A 166 -8.98 0.70 10.88
CA VAL A 166 -7.87 1.50 11.37
C VAL A 166 -7.45 2.44 10.25
N VAL A 167 -7.64 3.73 10.39
CA VAL A 167 -7.12 4.74 9.46
C VAL A 167 -5.65 4.97 9.78
N ILE A 168 -4.81 4.96 8.77
CA ILE A 168 -3.39 5.23 8.90
C ILE A 168 -3.17 6.73 8.65
N PRO A 169 -2.59 7.47 9.59
CA PRO A 169 -2.25 8.87 9.39
C PRO A 169 -1.31 9.07 8.19
N GLU A 170 -1.45 10.19 7.50
CA GLU A 170 -0.71 10.46 6.26
C GLU A 170 0.82 10.47 6.46
N ASP A 171 1.28 10.94 7.60
CA ASP A 171 2.68 10.94 8.02
C ASP A 171 3.23 9.55 8.39
N GLU A 172 2.34 8.56 8.62
CA GLU A 172 2.69 7.18 8.91
C GLU A 172 2.55 6.24 7.69
N GLU A 173 1.93 6.68 6.59
CA GLU A 173 1.63 5.83 5.42
C GLU A 173 2.87 5.17 4.85
N GLU A 174 3.93 5.96 4.62
CA GLU A 174 5.19 5.47 4.03
C GLU A 174 5.83 4.36 4.83
N LEU A 175 5.69 4.41 6.16
CA LEU A 175 6.25 3.41 7.05
C LEU A 175 5.33 2.19 7.16
N SER A 176 4.03 2.44 7.22
CA SER A 176 3.02 1.41 7.44
C SER A 176 2.95 0.39 6.29
N ILE A 177 3.16 0.81 5.04
CA ILE A 177 3.15 -0.11 3.89
C ILE A 177 4.27 -1.16 3.93
N PHE A 178 5.32 -0.96 4.76
CA PHE A 178 6.40 -1.94 4.94
C PHE A 178 6.18 -2.91 6.09
N LEU A 179 5.17 -2.67 6.93
CA LEU A 179 4.85 -3.60 8.02
C LEU A 179 4.41 -4.96 7.45
N PRO A 180 4.93 -6.09 7.97
CA PRO A 180 4.58 -7.44 7.51
C PRO A 180 3.22 -7.87 8.08
N LEU A 181 2.17 -7.13 7.74
CA LEU A 181 0.82 -7.32 8.24
C LEU A 181 -0.04 -8.20 7.32
N GLU A 182 0.44 -8.56 6.14
CA GLU A 182 -0.28 -9.41 5.20
C GLU A 182 -0.66 -10.77 5.81
N ARG A 183 -1.91 -11.16 5.63
CA ARG A 183 -2.45 -12.46 6.08
C ARG A 183 -3.22 -13.13 4.95
N PHE A 184 -2.45 -13.72 4.04
CA PHE A 184 -3.05 -14.49 2.95
C PHE A 184 -3.54 -15.85 3.42
N LYS A 185 -4.75 -16.20 2.99
CA LYS A 185 -5.32 -17.56 3.09
C LYS A 185 -5.15 -18.27 1.75
N LYS A 186 -4.93 -19.57 1.80
CA LYS A 186 -4.77 -20.52 0.69
C LYS A 186 -3.52 -20.33 -0.17
N ALA A 187 -2.68 -19.32 0.09
CA ALA A 187 -1.41 -19.13 -0.59
C ALA A 187 -0.39 -18.48 0.35
N SER A 188 0.88 -18.72 0.11
CA SER A 188 1.95 -18.00 0.80
C SER A 188 2.10 -16.58 0.24
N THR A 189 2.60 -15.66 1.04
CA THR A 189 2.93 -14.29 0.60
C THR A 189 3.84 -14.30 -0.64
N ALA A 190 4.84 -15.17 -0.67
CA ALA A 190 5.74 -15.30 -1.81
C ALA A 190 5.02 -15.73 -3.10
N SER A 191 4.08 -16.68 -3.02
CA SER A 191 3.28 -17.14 -4.16
C SER A 191 2.37 -16.03 -4.69
N VAL A 192 1.73 -15.25 -3.78
CA VAL A 192 0.90 -14.11 -4.16
C VAL A 192 1.72 -13.03 -4.87
N TRP A 193 2.92 -12.74 -4.38
CA TRP A 193 3.80 -11.76 -5.02
C TRP A 193 4.31 -12.22 -6.39
N ALA A 194 4.60 -13.51 -6.56
CA ALA A 194 4.98 -14.08 -7.85
C ALA A 194 3.84 -13.97 -8.87
N ASP A 195 2.61 -14.33 -8.47
CA ASP A 195 1.40 -14.18 -9.30
C ASP A 195 1.14 -12.71 -9.64
N SER A 196 1.31 -11.81 -8.67
CA SER A 196 1.16 -10.37 -8.91
C SER A 196 2.15 -9.83 -9.93
N LYS A 197 3.41 -10.26 -9.87
CA LYS A 197 4.43 -9.87 -10.87
C LYS A 197 4.09 -10.34 -12.28
N SER A 198 3.50 -11.53 -12.42
CA SER A 198 3.07 -12.04 -13.74
C SER A 198 1.95 -11.21 -14.36
N LYS A 199 1.09 -10.60 -13.54
CA LYS A 199 -0.06 -9.77 -13.96
C LYS A 199 0.29 -8.31 -14.29
N MET A 200 1.53 -7.89 -14.02
CA MET A 200 2.03 -6.54 -14.36
C MET A 200 2.56 -6.44 -15.79
N ARG A 201 2.70 -7.57 -16.47
CA ARG A 201 3.18 -7.65 -17.87
C ARG A 201 2.07 -7.40 -18.88
#